data_50615c00bf588ac214da4acd2b75fa4f
#
_entry.id   50615c00bf588ac214da4acd2b75fa4f
#
_cell.length_a   1.000
_cell.length_b   1.000
_cell.length_c   1.000
_cell.angle_alpha   90.00
_cell.angle_beta   90.00
_cell.angle_gamma   90.00
#
_symmetry.space_group_name_H-M   'P 1'
#
loop_
_entity.id
_entity.type
_entity.pdbx_description
1 polymer ?
#
loop_
_entity_poly.entity_id
_entity_poly.type
_entity_poly.pdbx_seq_one_letter_code
_entity_poly.pdbx_strand_id
1 'polypeptide(L)'
;MKLPGSTLSLLLLFSPALPGAETPQPPQPAVPVTRPKHGDILRFITLPANLRANKQATLYSKVSGYIAKIPVDKGQRVEAGATLAEIEVPELAADLKRYQAEARVAESELQRLNEAAKKAPDLVLPQALDKMRGALDSAKASMERTETLLGFARITAPFPGIVTMRFMDPGAFAPAATTGSTPQSAALFTVMDFTTIRAATGVPELEAPLIKEGQPVKISLEQFPGRTFDCKISRMSYALEESTRTMLVEADIPNADLVLRPGMFATAKIGVEQHQNALLIPVDGVVMEKTAAFVFKWVDGKAKKTPVTLGFNDGTHAELLTGVGPDDPILLPGKRVLTDGQPVQTTP
;
A
#
# COMPACT_ATOMS: atom_id res chain seq x y z
N MET A 1 25.74 -11.05 -107.04
CA MET A 1 26.96 -10.40 -107.60
C MET A 1 27.97 -10.31 -106.46
N LYS A 2 29.09 -10.83 -106.67
CA LYS A 2 30.32 -11.14 -105.95
C LYS A 2 30.66 -10.37 -104.66
N LEU A 3 31.02 -11.11 -103.63
CA LEU A 3 31.88 -10.78 -102.51
C LEU A 3 33.25 -10.20 -102.93
N PRO A 4 33.94 -9.48 -102.00
CA PRO A 4 35.07 -10.23 -101.43
C PRO A 4 35.25 -9.98 -99.90
N GLY A 5 35.95 -10.92 -99.32
CA GLY A 5 36.31 -11.12 -97.94
C GLY A 5 37.39 -10.19 -97.42
N SER A 6 37.49 -10.17 -96.09
CA SER A 6 38.61 -9.56 -95.38
C SER A 6 38.87 -10.35 -94.12
N THR A 7 40.06 -10.87 -94.04
CA THR A 7 40.66 -11.65 -92.94
C THR A 7 40.95 -10.78 -91.75
N LEU A 8 40.43 -11.14 -90.53
CA LEU A 8 40.76 -10.45 -89.28
C LEU A 8 41.74 -11.29 -88.45
N SER A 9 42.92 -10.79 -88.31
CA SER A 9 44.00 -11.34 -87.49
C SER A 9 43.69 -11.24 -86.00
N LEU A 10 43.78 -12.35 -85.27
CA LEU A 10 43.55 -12.44 -83.85
C LEU A 10 44.84 -12.05 -83.07
N LEU A 11 44.86 -10.88 -82.42
CA LEU A 11 45.91 -10.45 -81.52
C LEU A 11 45.60 -10.91 -80.12
N LEU A 12 46.32 -11.88 -79.57
CA LEU A 12 46.28 -12.29 -78.17
C LEU A 12 47.02 -11.26 -77.30
N LEU A 13 46.23 -10.47 -76.53
CA LEU A 13 46.71 -9.61 -75.50
C LEU A 13 46.80 -10.39 -74.15
N PHE A 14 48.03 -10.64 -73.73
CA PHE A 14 48.34 -11.15 -72.41
C PHE A 14 48.11 -9.98 -71.38
N SER A 15 47.03 -10.04 -70.53
CA SER A 15 46.85 -9.11 -69.37
C SER A 15 47.56 -9.68 -68.13
N PRO A 16 48.42 -8.94 -67.47
CA PRO A 16 48.96 -9.37 -66.17
C PRO A 16 47.86 -9.39 -65.11
N ALA A 17 47.77 -10.45 -64.33
CA ALA A 17 46.85 -10.59 -63.15
C ALA A 17 47.33 -9.61 -62.13
N LEU A 18 46.44 -8.62 -61.73
CA LEU A 18 46.56 -7.79 -60.59
C LEU A 18 46.36 -8.62 -59.28
N PRO A 19 47.22 -8.44 -58.28
CA PRO A 19 47.03 -9.11 -56.96
C PRO A 19 45.69 -8.71 -56.34
N GLY A 20 45.01 -9.73 -55.78
CA GLY A 20 43.65 -9.63 -55.27
C GLY A 20 43.39 -8.44 -54.37
N ALA A 21 42.39 -7.64 -54.74
CA ALA A 21 41.78 -6.71 -53.87
C ALA A 21 41.06 -7.49 -52.72
N GLU A 22 41.60 -7.42 -51.51
CA GLU A 22 40.86 -7.85 -50.31
C GLU A 22 39.51 -7.13 -50.30
N THR A 23 38.44 -7.89 -50.39
CA THR A 23 37.06 -7.37 -50.22
C THR A 23 36.97 -6.76 -48.83
N PRO A 24 36.54 -5.50 -48.67
CA PRO A 24 36.36 -4.89 -47.34
C PRO A 24 35.38 -5.74 -46.54
N GLN A 25 35.85 -6.39 -45.50
CA GLN A 25 34.94 -7.06 -44.54
C GLN A 25 33.98 -6.03 -44.01
N PRO A 26 32.64 -6.31 -43.98
CA PRO A 26 31.68 -5.41 -43.39
C PRO A 26 32.08 -5.10 -41.94
N PRO A 27 31.88 -3.88 -41.47
CA PRO A 27 32.30 -3.49 -40.14
C PRO A 27 31.66 -4.42 -39.10
N GLN A 28 32.54 -5.10 -38.33
CA GLN A 28 32.09 -6.01 -37.28
C GLN A 28 31.36 -5.21 -36.19
N PRO A 29 30.18 -5.64 -35.75
CA PRO A 29 29.46 -4.93 -34.70
C PRO A 29 30.26 -4.97 -33.39
N ALA A 30 30.49 -3.79 -32.78
CA ALA A 30 31.08 -3.70 -31.46
C ALA A 30 29.99 -4.00 -30.39
N VAL A 31 30.23 -5.03 -29.59
CA VAL A 31 29.28 -5.53 -28.58
C VAL A 31 29.96 -5.54 -27.22
N PRO A 32 29.34 -4.97 -26.14
CA PRO A 32 29.89 -5.10 -24.81
C PRO A 32 29.95 -6.56 -24.36
N VAL A 33 30.99 -6.88 -23.58
CA VAL A 33 31.16 -8.22 -23.00
C VAL A 33 31.13 -8.14 -21.48
N THR A 34 30.52 -9.11 -20.85
CA THR A 34 30.53 -9.26 -19.39
C THR A 34 30.81 -10.72 -19.01
N ARG A 35 31.15 -10.93 -17.75
CA ARG A 35 31.22 -12.28 -17.17
C ARG A 35 30.12 -12.43 -16.13
N PRO A 36 29.51 -13.62 -16.02
CA PRO A 36 28.57 -13.88 -14.94
C PRO A 36 29.24 -13.64 -13.58
N LYS A 37 28.48 -13.10 -12.64
CA LYS A 37 28.94 -12.83 -11.28
C LYS A 37 28.05 -13.53 -10.28
N HIS A 38 28.65 -14.05 -9.22
CA HIS A 38 27.87 -14.56 -8.11
C HIS A 38 27.26 -13.39 -7.30
N GLY A 39 25.98 -13.53 -6.95
CA GLY A 39 25.25 -12.54 -6.18
C GLY A 39 23.90 -13.08 -5.70
N ASP A 40 23.22 -12.30 -4.88
CA ASP A 40 21.89 -12.62 -4.41
C ASP A 40 20.85 -12.07 -5.38
N ILE A 41 19.84 -12.86 -5.67
CA ILE A 41 18.71 -12.46 -6.50
C ILE A 41 17.39 -12.74 -5.80
N LEU A 42 16.45 -11.79 -5.92
CA LEU A 42 15.10 -11.89 -5.38
C LEU A 42 14.09 -12.13 -6.49
N ARG A 43 13.22 -13.12 -6.29
CA ARG A 43 12.02 -13.27 -7.12
C ARG A 43 10.95 -12.32 -6.62
N PHE A 44 10.43 -11.51 -7.50
CA PHE A 44 9.34 -10.58 -7.22
C PHE A 44 8.03 -11.07 -7.83
N ILE A 45 6.95 -10.95 -7.05
CA ILE A 45 5.59 -10.99 -7.59
C ILE A 45 5.07 -9.56 -7.71
N THR A 46 4.32 -9.29 -8.77
CA THR A 46 3.75 -7.96 -9.03
C THR A 46 2.23 -8.05 -8.94
N LEU A 47 1.65 -7.30 -8.02
CA LEU A 47 0.24 -7.35 -7.68
C LEU A 47 -0.37 -5.95 -7.60
N PRO A 48 -1.67 -5.77 -7.92
CA PRO A 48 -2.36 -4.52 -7.66
C PRO A 48 -2.50 -4.30 -6.15
N ALA A 49 -2.39 -3.06 -5.73
CA ALA A 49 -2.55 -2.64 -4.34
C ALA A 49 -3.45 -1.41 -4.24
N ASN A 50 -4.20 -1.34 -3.13
CA ASN A 50 -5.01 -0.18 -2.79
C ASN A 50 -4.40 0.54 -1.59
N LEU A 51 -4.24 1.85 -1.68
CA LEU A 51 -3.77 2.66 -0.57
C LEU A 51 -4.93 2.96 0.39
N ARG A 52 -4.73 2.67 1.67
CA ARG A 52 -5.70 2.91 2.74
C ARG A 52 -5.09 3.82 3.80
N ALA A 53 -5.95 4.52 4.54
CA ALA A 53 -5.51 5.26 5.71
C ALA A 53 -5.06 4.27 6.81
N ASN A 54 -4.09 4.67 7.62
CA ASN A 54 -3.67 3.93 8.80
C ASN A 54 -4.82 3.79 9.82
N LYS A 55 -5.56 4.90 10.03
CA LYS A 55 -6.77 4.93 10.86
C LYS A 55 -7.87 5.66 10.12
N GLN A 56 -9.08 5.14 10.23
CA GLN A 56 -10.29 5.77 9.71
C GLN A 56 -11.41 5.57 10.70
N ALA A 57 -12.13 6.65 11.01
CA ALA A 57 -13.33 6.58 11.82
C ALA A 57 -14.44 7.42 11.19
N THR A 58 -15.61 6.81 11.01
CA THR A 58 -16.85 7.53 10.72
C THR A 58 -17.56 7.78 12.05
N LEU A 59 -17.80 9.04 12.37
CA LEU A 59 -18.36 9.50 13.64
C LEU A 59 -19.86 9.69 13.47
N TYR A 60 -20.58 9.16 14.44
CA TYR A 60 -22.04 9.18 14.49
C TYR A 60 -22.52 9.90 15.75
N SER A 61 -23.70 10.52 15.68
CA SER A 61 -24.34 11.03 16.88
C SER A 61 -24.89 9.90 17.75
N LYS A 62 -24.67 10.00 19.07
CA LYS A 62 -25.30 9.12 20.06
C LYS A 62 -26.59 9.72 20.68
N VAL A 63 -26.80 11.02 20.43
CA VAL A 63 -28.00 11.75 20.90
C VAL A 63 -28.67 12.43 19.72
N SER A 64 -30.00 12.54 19.76
CA SER A 64 -30.75 13.24 18.73
C SER A 64 -30.83 14.72 19.07
N GLY A 65 -30.66 15.58 18.06
CA GLY A 65 -30.78 17.03 18.24
C GLY A 65 -30.37 17.78 16.96
N TYR A 66 -30.47 19.12 17.03
CA TYR A 66 -30.02 19.97 15.94
C TYR A 66 -28.55 20.33 16.09
N ILE A 67 -27.83 20.36 14.99
CA ILE A 67 -26.42 20.74 14.99
C ILE A 67 -26.32 22.25 15.15
N ALA A 68 -25.84 22.70 16.34
CA ALA A 68 -25.65 24.11 16.66
C ALA A 68 -24.44 24.71 15.92
N LYS A 69 -23.32 24.00 15.96
CA LYS A 69 -22.04 24.47 15.40
C LYS A 69 -21.24 23.33 14.82
N ILE A 70 -20.50 23.66 13.74
CA ILE A 70 -19.45 22.85 13.17
C ILE A 70 -18.22 23.75 13.00
N PRO A 71 -17.26 23.72 13.93
CA PRO A 71 -16.07 24.59 13.87
C PRO A 71 -15.03 24.14 12.86
N VAL A 72 -15.22 22.97 12.22
CA VAL A 72 -14.27 22.36 11.29
C VAL A 72 -14.91 22.07 9.93
N ASP A 73 -14.08 22.04 8.86
CA ASP A 73 -14.57 21.67 7.55
C ASP A 73 -13.69 20.56 6.90
N LYS A 74 -14.14 20.09 5.75
CA LYS A 74 -13.41 19.08 4.94
C LYS A 74 -12.01 19.58 4.59
N GLY A 75 -11.02 18.70 4.71
CA GLY A 75 -9.61 19.00 4.46
C GLY A 75 -8.87 19.58 5.66
N GLN A 76 -9.55 19.96 6.75
CA GLN A 76 -8.88 20.49 7.93
C GLN A 76 -8.24 19.37 8.77
N ARG A 77 -7.05 19.68 9.30
CA ARG A 77 -6.36 18.84 10.28
C ARG A 77 -6.92 19.10 11.66
N VAL A 78 -7.13 18.03 12.40
CA VAL A 78 -7.67 18.05 13.76
C VAL A 78 -6.80 17.19 14.67
N GLU A 79 -6.70 17.64 15.94
CA GLU A 79 -6.03 16.88 17.00
C GLU A 79 -7.03 15.97 17.72
N ALA A 80 -6.52 14.95 18.43
CA ALA A 80 -7.35 14.10 19.26
C ALA A 80 -8.10 14.94 20.32
N GLY A 81 -9.42 14.70 20.50
CA GLY A 81 -10.28 15.46 21.41
C GLY A 81 -10.77 16.80 20.86
N ALA A 82 -10.31 17.26 19.69
CA ALA A 82 -10.82 18.48 19.07
C ALA A 82 -12.32 18.37 18.78
N THR A 83 -13.08 19.42 19.10
CA THR A 83 -14.53 19.47 18.87
C THR A 83 -14.81 19.62 17.38
N LEU A 84 -15.58 18.69 16.80
CA LEU A 84 -15.97 18.67 15.40
C LEU A 84 -17.39 19.22 15.18
N ALA A 85 -18.30 18.94 16.13
CA ALA A 85 -19.65 19.49 16.13
C ALA A 85 -20.19 19.60 17.56
N GLU A 86 -21.14 20.49 17.74
CA GLU A 86 -21.96 20.62 18.93
C GLU A 86 -23.43 20.44 18.54
N ILE A 87 -24.13 19.56 19.27
CA ILE A 87 -25.56 19.25 19.06
C ILE A 87 -26.36 19.90 20.19
N GLU A 88 -27.39 20.64 19.85
CA GLU A 88 -28.35 21.17 20.81
C GLU A 88 -29.30 20.09 21.30
N VAL A 89 -29.30 19.86 22.59
CA VAL A 89 -30.15 18.88 23.30
C VAL A 89 -30.78 19.52 24.53
N PRO A 90 -31.66 20.52 24.36
CA PRO A 90 -32.21 21.32 25.46
C PRO A 90 -32.97 20.47 26.50
N GLU A 91 -33.62 19.40 26.06
CA GLU A 91 -34.33 18.46 26.94
C GLU A 91 -33.37 17.78 27.93
N LEU A 92 -32.23 17.27 27.46
CA LEU A 92 -31.21 16.68 28.33
C LEU A 92 -30.60 17.67 29.28
N ALA A 93 -30.46 18.95 28.88
CA ALA A 93 -29.97 20.02 29.75
C ALA A 93 -31.00 20.36 30.84
N ALA A 94 -32.29 20.34 30.53
CA ALA A 94 -33.37 20.52 31.50
C ALA A 94 -33.46 19.33 32.46
N ASP A 95 -33.37 18.11 31.96
CA ASP A 95 -33.37 16.89 32.78
C ASP A 95 -32.17 16.86 33.74
N LEU A 96 -30.98 17.28 33.31
CA LEU A 96 -29.82 17.35 34.20
C LEU A 96 -30.08 18.30 35.38
N LYS A 97 -30.63 19.49 35.11
CA LYS A 97 -30.98 20.44 36.19
C LYS A 97 -31.98 19.85 37.16
N ARG A 98 -32.98 19.12 36.66
CA ARG A 98 -33.98 18.44 37.48
C ARG A 98 -33.31 17.38 38.39
N TYR A 99 -32.52 16.45 37.82
CA TYR A 99 -31.87 15.42 38.62
C TYR A 99 -30.83 15.97 39.60
N GLN A 100 -30.14 17.06 39.23
CA GLN A 100 -29.27 17.78 40.19
C GLN A 100 -30.04 18.35 41.36
N ALA A 101 -31.27 18.86 41.15
CA ALA A 101 -32.15 19.34 42.23
C ALA A 101 -32.64 18.17 43.11
N GLU A 102 -33.08 17.07 42.49
CA GLU A 102 -33.54 15.87 43.19
C GLU A 102 -32.40 15.25 44.06
N ALA A 103 -31.18 15.16 43.53
CA ALA A 103 -30.02 14.67 44.29
C ALA A 103 -29.72 15.59 45.51
N ARG A 104 -29.75 16.92 45.34
CA ARG A 104 -29.52 17.86 46.44
C ARG A 104 -30.57 17.75 47.53
N VAL A 105 -31.86 17.56 47.17
CA VAL A 105 -32.93 17.37 48.13
C VAL A 105 -32.71 16.07 48.91
N ALA A 106 -32.50 14.95 48.23
CA ALA A 106 -32.25 13.65 48.83
C ALA A 106 -31.01 13.66 49.77
N GLU A 107 -29.95 14.34 49.36
CA GLU A 107 -28.72 14.51 50.17
C GLU A 107 -28.98 15.28 51.44
N SER A 108 -29.73 16.41 51.37
CA SER A 108 -30.10 17.23 52.50
C SER A 108 -31.02 16.48 53.48
N GLU A 109 -31.96 15.66 52.98
CA GLU A 109 -32.84 14.81 53.79
C GLU A 109 -32.08 13.70 54.50
N LEU A 110 -31.18 13.00 53.80
CA LEU A 110 -30.30 11.98 54.37
C LEU A 110 -29.40 12.58 55.48
N GLN A 111 -28.82 13.79 55.22
CA GLN A 111 -28.00 14.47 56.20
C GLN A 111 -28.81 14.80 57.48
N ARG A 112 -30.02 15.34 57.34
CA ARG A 112 -30.92 15.63 58.48
C ARG A 112 -31.26 14.37 59.29
N LEU A 113 -31.58 13.26 58.62
CA LEU A 113 -31.86 11.98 59.27
C LEU A 113 -30.61 11.39 59.94
N ASN A 114 -29.44 11.50 59.36
CA ASN A 114 -28.19 11.10 59.98
C ASN A 114 -27.86 11.95 61.25
N GLU A 115 -28.13 13.25 61.22
CA GLU A 115 -27.95 14.13 62.41
C GLU A 115 -28.98 13.81 63.50
N ALA A 116 -30.24 13.53 63.15
CA ALA A 116 -31.26 13.08 64.08
C ALA A 116 -30.90 11.74 64.71
N ALA A 117 -30.41 10.76 63.93
CA ALA A 117 -29.95 9.47 64.41
C ALA A 117 -28.77 9.57 65.38
N LYS A 118 -27.86 10.54 65.17
CA LYS A 118 -26.76 10.83 66.13
C LYS A 118 -27.24 11.37 67.43
N LYS A 119 -28.30 12.23 67.41
CA LYS A 119 -28.83 12.86 68.60
C LYS A 119 -29.80 11.97 69.40
N ALA A 120 -30.57 11.14 68.70
CA ALA A 120 -31.57 10.27 69.30
C ALA A 120 -31.68 8.97 68.52
N PRO A 121 -30.76 8.01 68.74
CA PRO A 121 -30.66 6.78 67.95
C PRO A 121 -31.92 5.92 67.96
N ASP A 122 -32.64 5.90 69.05
CA ASP A 122 -33.85 5.10 69.23
C ASP A 122 -35.09 5.65 68.49
N LEU A 123 -35.03 6.93 68.04
CA LEU A 123 -36.13 7.55 67.31
C LEU A 123 -36.05 7.46 65.80
N VAL A 124 -34.91 7.06 65.26
CA VAL A 124 -34.71 6.95 63.82
C VAL A 124 -34.59 5.46 63.41
N LEU A 125 -35.57 4.97 62.68
CA LEU A 125 -35.55 3.60 62.18
C LEU A 125 -34.45 3.40 61.14
N PRO A 126 -33.62 2.35 61.24
CA PRO A 126 -32.59 2.04 60.26
C PRO A 126 -33.13 1.98 58.82
N GLN A 127 -34.35 1.45 58.65
CA GLN A 127 -35.03 1.35 57.35
C GLN A 127 -35.27 2.74 56.72
N ALA A 128 -35.49 3.80 57.53
CA ALA A 128 -35.68 5.16 57.02
C ALA A 128 -34.37 5.73 56.45
N LEU A 129 -33.24 5.44 57.10
CA LEU A 129 -31.91 5.80 56.60
C LEU A 129 -31.55 5.04 55.28
N ASP A 130 -31.83 3.77 55.23
CA ASP A 130 -31.57 2.94 54.03
C ASP A 130 -32.43 3.38 52.86
N LYS A 131 -33.71 3.75 53.11
CA LYS A 131 -34.59 4.30 52.08
C LYS A 131 -34.07 5.62 51.54
N MET A 132 -33.58 6.53 52.41
CA MET A 132 -33.04 7.84 51.98
C MET A 132 -31.71 7.68 51.24
N ARG A 133 -30.83 6.73 51.64
CA ARG A 133 -29.62 6.39 50.90
C ARG A 133 -29.96 5.88 49.49
N GLY A 134 -30.90 4.95 49.38
CA GLY A 134 -31.35 4.44 48.09
C GLY A 134 -31.95 5.52 47.19
N ALA A 135 -32.69 6.48 47.77
CA ALA A 135 -33.22 7.62 47.02
C ALA A 135 -32.12 8.55 46.49
N LEU A 136 -31.10 8.87 47.34
CA LEU A 136 -29.93 9.63 46.92
C LEU A 136 -29.12 8.93 45.82
N ASP A 137 -28.86 7.67 46.02
CA ASP A 137 -28.09 6.87 45.02
C ASP A 137 -28.82 6.80 43.67
N SER A 138 -30.13 6.63 43.66
CA SER A 138 -30.97 6.64 42.45
C SER A 138 -30.96 8.01 41.76
N ALA A 139 -31.05 9.12 42.52
CA ALA A 139 -30.98 10.47 41.98
C ALA A 139 -29.59 10.78 41.39
N LYS A 140 -28.51 10.38 42.09
CA LYS A 140 -27.13 10.53 41.59
C LYS A 140 -26.91 9.71 40.33
N ALA A 141 -27.38 8.48 40.26
CA ALA A 141 -27.26 7.65 39.05
C ALA A 141 -27.99 8.26 37.85
N SER A 142 -29.18 8.85 38.06
CA SER A 142 -29.95 9.55 37.01
C SER A 142 -29.23 10.82 36.53
N MET A 143 -28.62 11.56 37.42
CA MET A 143 -27.81 12.76 37.13
C MET A 143 -26.59 12.36 36.27
N GLU A 144 -25.81 11.39 36.71
CA GLU A 144 -24.60 10.89 36.01
C GLU A 144 -24.89 10.35 34.61
N ARG A 145 -26.00 9.60 34.49
CA ARG A 145 -26.45 9.12 33.17
C ARG A 145 -26.73 10.29 32.23
N THR A 146 -27.41 11.33 32.70
CA THR A 146 -27.79 12.49 31.90
C THR A 146 -26.58 13.33 31.53
N GLU A 147 -25.64 13.52 32.48
CA GLU A 147 -24.32 14.15 32.19
C GLU A 147 -23.55 13.42 31.11
N THR A 148 -23.51 12.08 31.15
CA THR A 148 -22.89 11.24 30.11
C THR A 148 -23.54 11.44 28.75
N LEU A 149 -24.88 11.47 28.68
CA LEU A 149 -25.63 11.75 27.47
C LEU A 149 -25.35 13.15 26.90
N LEU A 150 -25.29 14.16 27.78
CA LEU A 150 -24.87 15.51 27.40
C LEU A 150 -23.44 15.57 26.87
N GLY A 151 -22.54 14.78 27.44
CA GLY A 151 -21.17 14.64 26.93
C GLY A 151 -21.13 14.16 25.49
N PHE A 152 -22.07 13.30 25.07
CA PHE A 152 -22.18 12.84 23.69
C PHE A 152 -22.77 13.87 22.71
N ALA A 153 -23.30 14.98 23.19
CA ALA A 153 -23.72 16.11 22.35
C ALA A 153 -22.51 16.84 21.72
N ARG A 154 -21.33 16.71 22.32
CA ARG A 154 -20.08 17.21 21.76
C ARG A 154 -19.38 16.07 21.01
N ILE A 155 -19.32 16.20 19.68
CA ILE A 155 -18.63 15.24 18.81
C ILE A 155 -17.16 15.65 18.73
N THR A 156 -16.25 14.73 19.09
CA THR A 156 -14.81 14.98 19.11
C THR A 156 -14.05 14.01 18.24
N ALA A 157 -12.88 14.42 17.75
CA ALA A 157 -11.97 13.56 16.98
C ALA A 157 -11.35 12.49 17.90
N PRO A 158 -11.43 11.19 17.55
CA PRO A 158 -10.88 10.10 18.35
C PRO A 158 -9.36 9.98 18.29
N PHE A 159 -8.74 10.52 17.24
CA PHE A 159 -7.30 10.54 16.99
C PHE A 159 -6.93 11.75 16.12
N PRO A 160 -5.65 12.15 16.08
CA PRO A 160 -5.21 13.21 15.19
C PRO A 160 -5.35 12.77 13.73
N GLY A 161 -5.86 13.64 12.87
CA GLY A 161 -6.11 13.29 11.48
C GLY A 161 -6.64 14.44 10.64
N ILE A 162 -7.21 14.10 9.50
CA ILE A 162 -7.86 15.07 8.59
C ILE A 162 -9.33 14.69 8.44
N VAL A 163 -10.20 15.68 8.51
CA VAL A 163 -11.62 15.53 8.19
C VAL A 163 -11.77 15.33 6.70
N THR A 164 -12.08 14.11 6.27
CA THR A 164 -12.21 13.80 4.84
C THR A 164 -13.61 13.95 4.30
N MET A 165 -14.62 13.73 5.17
CA MET A 165 -16.03 13.89 4.84
C MET A 165 -16.77 14.60 5.96
N ARG A 166 -17.73 15.44 5.60
CA ARG A 166 -18.76 16.04 6.44
C ARG A 166 -20.12 15.73 5.79
N PHE A 167 -21.00 15.07 6.53
CA PHE A 167 -22.27 14.55 6.02
C PHE A 167 -23.45 15.48 6.35
N MET A 168 -23.30 16.35 7.34
CA MET A 168 -24.35 17.25 7.80
C MET A 168 -23.84 18.69 7.93
N ASP A 169 -24.74 19.63 7.84
CA ASP A 169 -24.51 21.07 7.97
C ASP A 169 -25.08 21.63 9.29
N PRO A 170 -24.61 22.79 9.77
CA PRO A 170 -25.23 23.48 10.88
C PRO A 170 -26.73 23.71 10.66
N GLY A 171 -27.54 23.48 11.67
CA GLY A 171 -29.00 23.53 11.60
C GLY A 171 -29.67 22.23 11.13
N ALA A 172 -28.94 21.24 10.65
CA ALA A 172 -29.50 19.95 10.32
C ALA A 172 -29.83 19.12 11.58
N PHE A 173 -30.84 18.26 11.49
CA PHE A 173 -31.19 17.34 12.56
C PHE A 173 -30.34 16.09 12.49
N ALA A 174 -29.59 15.81 13.55
CA ALA A 174 -28.78 14.60 13.70
C ALA A 174 -29.56 13.55 14.50
N PRO A 175 -29.98 12.43 13.89
CA PRO A 175 -30.63 11.34 14.62
C PRO A 175 -29.59 10.55 15.45
N ALA A 176 -30.02 9.97 16.58
CA ALA A 176 -29.18 9.09 17.35
C ALA A 176 -28.98 7.75 16.61
N ALA A 177 -27.74 7.28 16.49
CA ALA A 177 -27.41 6.02 15.83
C ALA A 177 -27.98 4.77 16.52
N THR A 178 -28.49 4.91 17.75
CA THR A 178 -29.06 3.81 18.58
C THR A 178 -30.54 3.51 18.30
N THR A 179 -31.22 4.34 17.53
CA THR A 179 -32.69 4.30 17.33
C THR A 179 -33.11 3.80 15.97
N GLY A 180 -32.53 2.69 15.46
CA GLY A 180 -33.01 2.03 14.21
C GLY A 180 -32.82 2.82 12.92
N SER A 181 -32.12 3.96 12.96
CA SER A 181 -31.70 4.70 11.77
C SER A 181 -30.66 3.88 11.00
N THR A 182 -30.74 3.91 9.67
CA THR A 182 -29.66 3.33 8.86
C THR A 182 -28.34 4.01 9.25
N PRO A 183 -27.23 3.28 9.42
CA PRO A 183 -25.95 3.85 9.84
C PRO A 183 -25.54 5.09 9.04
N GLN A 184 -25.90 5.14 7.75
CA GLN A 184 -25.58 6.26 6.85
C GLN A 184 -26.31 7.57 7.19
N SER A 185 -27.55 7.50 7.73
CA SER A 185 -28.33 8.72 8.04
C SER A 185 -27.90 9.44 9.32
N ALA A 186 -27.11 8.77 10.18
CA ALA A 186 -26.61 9.33 11.42
C ALA A 186 -25.12 9.74 11.37
N ALA A 187 -24.46 9.53 10.22
CA ALA A 187 -23.04 9.88 10.05
C ALA A 187 -22.86 11.41 10.04
N LEU A 188 -21.87 11.89 10.78
CA LEU A 188 -21.53 13.32 10.87
C LEU A 188 -20.23 13.64 10.15
N PHE A 189 -19.17 12.90 10.45
CA PHE A 189 -17.83 13.09 9.89
C PHE A 189 -17.15 11.78 9.60
N THR A 190 -16.21 11.82 8.62
CA THR A 190 -15.15 10.82 8.53
C THR A 190 -13.82 11.52 8.79
N VAL A 191 -13.06 11.01 9.77
CA VAL A 191 -11.70 11.43 10.09
C VAL A 191 -10.74 10.32 9.70
N MET A 192 -9.65 10.67 9.01
CA MET A 192 -8.62 9.73 8.58
C MET A 192 -7.24 10.21 9.02
N ASP A 193 -6.43 9.29 9.53
CA ASP A 193 -4.99 9.48 9.71
C ASP A 193 -4.29 8.74 8.58
N PHE A 194 -3.59 9.49 7.74
CA PHE A 194 -2.78 8.95 6.65
C PHE A 194 -1.36 9.55 6.61
N THR A 195 -0.85 9.95 7.76
CA THR A 195 0.59 10.23 7.95
C THR A 195 1.44 8.98 7.71
N THR A 196 0.83 7.81 7.86
CA THR A 196 1.28 6.53 7.35
C THR A 196 0.17 5.99 6.45
N ILE A 197 0.53 5.62 5.22
CA ILE A 197 -0.38 4.96 4.27
C ILE A 197 -0.15 3.46 4.33
N ARG A 198 -1.23 2.73 4.25
CA ARG A 198 -1.24 1.28 4.18
C ARG A 198 -1.52 0.82 2.77
N ALA A 199 -0.53 0.21 2.12
CA ALA A 199 -0.73 -0.47 0.85
C ALA A 199 -1.27 -1.88 1.13
N ALA A 200 -2.51 -2.13 0.74
CA ALA A 200 -3.21 -3.40 0.91
C ALA A 200 -3.29 -4.13 -0.43
N THR A 201 -2.83 -5.37 -0.49
CA THR A 201 -2.83 -6.21 -1.68
C THR A 201 -3.34 -7.61 -1.37
N GLY A 202 -4.04 -8.23 -2.31
CA GLY A 202 -4.46 -9.62 -2.24
C GLY A 202 -3.44 -10.52 -2.91
N VAL A 203 -2.77 -11.36 -2.14
CA VAL A 203 -1.79 -12.34 -2.65
C VAL A 203 -2.52 -13.64 -3.00
N PRO A 204 -2.39 -14.17 -4.24
CA PRO A 204 -3.02 -15.41 -4.65
C PRO A 204 -2.61 -16.60 -3.79
N GLU A 205 -3.50 -17.59 -3.66
CA GLU A 205 -3.32 -18.81 -2.84
C GLU A 205 -1.99 -19.52 -3.11
N LEU A 206 -1.57 -19.61 -4.39
CA LEU A 206 -0.32 -20.27 -4.78
C LEU A 206 0.93 -19.58 -4.22
N GLU A 207 0.90 -18.27 -4.05
CA GLU A 207 2.03 -17.46 -3.56
C GLU A 207 1.96 -17.22 -2.03
N ALA A 208 0.78 -17.41 -1.44
CA ALA A 208 0.55 -17.15 -0.02
C ALA A 208 1.53 -17.86 0.94
N PRO A 209 1.93 -19.15 0.70
CA PRO A 209 2.89 -19.84 1.56
C PRO A 209 4.29 -19.21 1.57
N LEU A 210 4.65 -18.43 0.54
CA LEU A 210 5.96 -17.79 0.41
C LEU A 210 6.01 -16.42 1.07
N ILE A 211 4.87 -15.88 1.49
CA ILE A 211 4.79 -14.56 2.11
C ILE A 211 5.16 -14.63 3.60
N LYS A 212 6.00 -13.70 4.02
CA LYS A 212 6.42 -13.53 5.42
C LYS A 212 6.48 -12.05 5.78
N GLU A 213 6.23 -11.75 7.05
CA GLU A 213 6.45 -10.40 7.57
C GLU A 213 7.91 -9.96 7.40
N GLY A 214 8.10 -8.67 7.13
CA GLY A 214 9.43 -8.10 6.92
C GLY A 214 9.99 -8.24 5.50
N GLN A 215 9.36 -8.99 4.60
CA GLN A 215 9.77 -9.08 3.20
C GLN A 215 9.74 -7.70 2.53
N PRO A 216 10.70 -7.42 1.63
CA PRO A 216 10.77 -6.14 0.93
C PRO A 216 9.61 -5.99 -0.07
N VAL A 217 9.03 -4.80 -0.07
CA VAL A 217 7.97 -4.41 -1.00
C VAL A 217 8.34 -3.08 -1.64
N LYS A 218 8.22 -3.00 -2.96
CA LYS A 218 8.35 -1.76 -3.71
C LYS A 218 6.98 -1.36 -4.24
N ILE A 219 6.51 -0.20 -3.81
CA ILE A 219 5.22 0.36 -4.26
C ILE A 219 5.49 1.41 -5.31
N SER A 220 4.83 1.31 -6.45
CA SER A 220 4.85 2.29 -7.53
C SER A 220 3.44 2.74 -7.88
N LEU A 221 3.29 4.01 -8.22
CA LEU A 221 2.02 4.61 -8.63
C LEU A 221 2.20 5.28 -10.00
N GLU A 222 1.20 5.15 -10.86
CA GLU A 222 1.21 5.80 -12.18
C GLU A 222 1.25 7.33 -12.08
N GLN A 223 0.64 7.89 -11.01
CA GLN A 223 0.63 9.34 -10.75
C GLN A 223 2.01 9.91 -10.40
N PHE A 224 2.98 9.06 -10.04
CA PHE A 224 4.35 9.45 -9.69
C PHE A 224 5.36 8.63 -10.49
N PRO A 225 5.46 8.84 -11.82
CA PRO A 225 6.34 8.06 -12.68
C PRO A 225 7.80 8.20 -12.23
N GLY A 226 8.50 7.07 -12.14
CA GLY A 226 9.90 7.03 -11.71
C GLY A 226 10.12 7.11 -10.19
N ARG A 227 9.08 7.34 -9.38
CA ARG A 227 9.17 7.30 -7.91
C ARG A 227 8.66 5.95 -7.39
N THR A 228 9.48 5.28 -6.60
CA THR A 228 9.11 4.06 -5.86
C THR A 228 9.16 4.32 -4.37
N PHE A 229 8.27 3.69 -3.63
CA PHE A 229 8.23 3.74 -2.18
C PHE A 229 8.63 2.37 -1.65
N ASP A 230 9.83 2.32 -1.07
CA ASP A 230 10.35 1.09 -0.48
C ASP A 230 9.78 0.91 0.92
N CYS A 231 9.20 -0.25 1.18
CA CYS A 231 8.61 -0.61 2.46
C CYS A 231 8.78 -2.12 2.71
N LYS A 232 8.17 -2.61 3.78
CA LYS A 232 8.19 -4.03 4.12
C LYS A 232 6.78 -4.48 4.45
N ILE A 233 6.49 -5.76 4.27
CA ILE A 233 5.26 -6.37 4.76
C ILE A 233 5.20 -6.15 6.27
N SER A 234 4.17 -5.45 6.73
CA SER A 234 3.94 -5.14 8.15
C SER A 234 2.98 -6.12 8.81
N ARG A 235 2.06 -6.69 8.04
CA ARG A 235 1.09 -7.68 8.53
C ARG A 235 0.42 -8.44 7.39
N MET A 236 -0.15 -9.59 7.72
CA MET A 236 -0.95 -10.42 6.81
C MET A 236 -2.13 -11.03 7.54
N SER A 237 -3.18 -11.39 6.81
CA SER A 237 -4.41 -11.95 7.41
C SER A 237 -4.29 -13.38 7.88
N TYR A 238 -3.30 -14.14 7.41
CA TYR A 238 -3.16 -15.59 7.63
C TYR A 238 -4.38 -16.42 7.22
N ALA A 239 -5.31 -15.82 6.50
CA ALA A 239 -6.50 -16.46 5.99
C ALA A 239 -6.75 -16.04 4.54
N LEU A 240 -7.30 -16.95 3.74
CA LEU A 240 -7.73 -16.67 2.39
C LEU A 240 -9.17 -16.15 2.40
N GLU A 241 -9.42 -15.12 1.62
CA GLU A 241 -10.78 -14.68 1.30
C GLU A 241 -11.37 -15.66 0.28
N GLU A 242 -12.50 -16.27 0.63
CA GLU A 242 -13.11 -17.34 -0.19
C GLU A 242 -13.54 -16.85 -1.58
N SER A 243 -14.01 -15.61 -1.67
CA SER A 243 -14.53 -15.03 -2.91
C SER A 243 -13.44 -14.73 -3.93
N THR A 244 -12.25 -14.31 -3.48
CA THR A 244 -11.13 -13.88 -4.33
C THR A 244 -9.98 -14.87 -4.37
N ARG A 245 -9.96 -15.86 -3.47
CA ARG A 245 -8.85 -16.81 -3.27
C ARG A 245 -7.53 -16.11 -3.04
N THR A 246 -7.55 -15.00 -2.28
CA THR A 246 -6.36 -14.23 -1.96
C THR A 246 -6.18 -14.04 -0.47
N MET A 247 -4.95 -13.97 -0.01
CA MET A 247 -4.58 -13.58 1.35
C MET A 247 -4.28 -12.07 1.38
N LEU A 248 -4.94 -11.33 2.27
CA LEU A 248 -4.67 -9.90 2.45
C LEU A 248 -3.29 -9.70 3.09
N VAL A 249 -2.46 -8.90 2.42
CA VAL A 249 -1.13 -8.48 2.88
C VAL A 249 -1.07 -6.96 2.88
N GLU A 250 -0.50 -6.39 3.93
CA GLU A 250 -0.38 -4.96 4.12
C GLU A 250 1.07 -4.53 4.35
N ALA A 251 1.43 -3.42 3.73
CA ALA A 251 2.72 -2.76 3.91
C ALA A 251 2.50 -1.29 4.28
N ASP A 252 3.14 -0.84 5.37
CA ASP A 252 3.00 0.53 5.85
C ASP A 252 4.08 1.44 5.21
N ILE A 253 3.65 2.56 4.65
CA ILE A 253 4.48 3.54 3.95
C ILE A 253 4.44 4.86 4.72
N PRO A 254 5.57 5.41 5.21
CA PRO A 254 5.61 6.75 5.77
C PRO A 254 5.16 7.80 4.74
N ASN A 255 4.28 8.71 5.13
CA ASN A 255 3.66 9.70 4.24
C ASN A 255 3.60 11.08 4.93
N ALA A 256 4.75 11.56 5.40
CA ALA A 256 4.83 12.83 6.13
C ALA A 256 4.46 14.05 5.27
N ASP A 257 4.72 13.98 3.97
CA ASP A 257 4.38 14.99 2.97
C ASP A 257 2.92 14.93 2.49
N LEU A 258 2.15 13.93 2.94
CA LEU A 258 0.74 13.69 2.59
C LEU A 258 0.48 13.59 1.07
N VAL A 259 1.49 13.22 0.30
CA VAL A 259 1.39 13.07 -1.17
C VAL A 259 0.56 11.85 -1.54
N LEU A 260 0.72 10.76 -0.80
CA LEU A 260 -0.10 9.56 -0.95
C LEU A 260 -1.45 9.76 -0.26
N ARG A 261 -2.53 9.43 -0.96
CA ARG A 261 -3.90 9.58 -0.45
C ARG A 261 -4.61 8.25 -0.40
N PRO A 262 -5.43 8.01 0.65
CA PRO A 262 -6.30 6.85 0.68
C PRO A 262 -7.19 6.79 -0.56
N GLY A 263 -7.38 5.59 -1.11
CA GLY A 263 -8.14 5.36 -2.34
C GLY A 263 -7.32 5.39 -3.64
N MET A 264 -6.02 5.75 -3.59
CA MET A 264 -5.14 5.61 -4.75
C MET A 264 -4.85 4.14 -5.04
N PHE A 265 -4.75 3.83 -6.35
CA PHE A 265 -4.28 2.53 -6.84
C PHE A 265 -2.77 2.55 -7.01
N ALA A 266 -2.15 1.45 -6.67
CA ALA A 266 -0.71 1.26 -6.76
C ALA A 266 -0.38 -0.14 -7.27
N THR A 267 0.85 -0.33 -7.68
CA THR A 267 1.43 -1.63 -7.99
C THR A 267 2.43 -1.99 -6.91
N ALA A 268 2.24 -3.15 -6.28
CA ALA A 268 3.14 -3.70 -5.28
C ALA A 268 4.02 -4.78 -5.89
N LYS A 269 5.35 -4.63 -5.78
CA LYS A 269 6.33 -5.68 -6.10
C LYS A 269 6.84 -6.23 -4.78
N ILE A 270 6.49 -7.48 -4.48
CA ILE A 270 6.85 -8.16 -3.22
C ILE A 270 7.97 -9.15 -3.52
N GLY A 271 9.07 -9.06 -2.80
CA GLY A 271 10.16 -10.03 -2.86
C GLY A 271 9.79 -11.29 -2.07
N VAL A 272 9.59 -12.41 -2.76
CA VAL A 272 9.03 -13.64 -2.15
C VAL A 272 10.06 -14.71 -1.88
N GLU A 273 11.06 -14.84 -2.74
CA GLU A 273 12.11 -15.85 -2.65
C GLU A 273 13.47 -15.26 -2.97
N GLN A 274 14.48 -15.63 -2.20
CA GLN A 274 15.86 -15.20 -2.41
C GLN A 274 16.74 -16.41 -2.69
N HIS A 275 17.45 -16.40 -3.83
CA HIS A 275 18.56 -17.30 -4.09
C HIS A 275 19.86 -16.59 -3.75
N GLN A 276 20.60 -17.14 -2.81
CA GLN A 276 21.91 -16.64 -2.43
C GLN A 276 22.99 -17.24 -3.32
N ASN A 277 24.02 -16.43 -3.60
CA ASN A 277 25.16 -16.88 -4.40
C ASN A 277 24.80 -17.46 -5.79
N ALA A 278 23.70 -16.98 -6.38
CA ALA A 278 23.26 -17.35 -7.73
C ALA A 278 24.22 -16.78 -8.79
N LEU A 279 24.37 -17.48 -9.92
CA LEU A 279 25.17 -17.00 -11.05
C LEU A 279 24.32 -16.05 -11.89
N LEU A 280 24.68 -14.77 -11.91
CA LEU A 280 23.88 -13.68 -12.46
C LEU A 280 24.52 -13.05 -13.70
N ILE A 281 23.68 -12.72 -14.70
CA ILE A 281 24.06 -11.84 -15.81
C ILE A 281 23.04 -10.71 -15.96
N PRO A 282 23.42 -9.55 -16.54
CA PRO A 282 22.46 -8.54 -16.95
C PRO A 282 21.42 -9.12 -17.93
N VAL A 283 20.15 -8.71 -17.77
CA VAL A 283 19.05 -9.21 -18.64
C VAL A 283 19.32 -8.94 -20.12
N ASP A 284 20.06 -7.87 -20.45
CA ASP A 284 20.48 -7.52 -21.81
C ASP A 284 21.38 -8.59 -22.48
N GLY A 285 21.94 -9.50 -21.70
CA GLY A 285 22.72 -10.66 -22.19
C GLY A 285 21.88 -11.87 -22.56
N VAL A 286 20.59 -11.88 -22.20
CA VAL A 286 19.67 -12.99 -22.46
C VAL A 286 18.87 -12.72 -23.72
N VAL A 287 18.85 -13.70 -24.63
CA VAL A 287 18.02 -13.66 -25.83
C VAL A 287 16.96 -14.75 -25.74
N MET A 288 15.70 -14.33 -25.83
CA MET A 288 14.56 -15.25 -25.84
C MET A 288 14.12 -15.52 -27.27
N GLU A 289 14.06 -16.77 -27.65
CA GLU A 289 13.47 -17.22 -28.94
C GLU A 289 12.33 -18.19 -28.66
N LYS A 290 11.10 -17.73 -28.91
CA LYS A 290 9.89 -18.49 -28.57
C LYS A 290 9.88 -18.79 -27.05
N THR A 291 10.16 -20.05 -26.70
CA THR A 291 10.16 -20.54 -25.29
C THR A 291 11.57 -20.89 -24.78
N ALA A 292 12.60 -20.74 -25.61
CA ALA A 292 13.98 -21.11 -25.28
C ALA A 292 14.81 -19.83 -24.98
N ALA A 293 15.64 -19.90 -23.95
CA ALA A 293 16.58 -18.85 -23.60
C ALA A 293 17.99 -19.20 -24.12
N PHE A 294 18.67 -18.21 -24.64
CA PHE A 294 20.03 -18.30 -25.13
C PHE A 294 20.87 -17.14 -24.65
N VAL A 295 22.18 -17.38 -24.56
CA VAL A 295 23.19 -16.33 -24.47
C VAL A 295 24.20 -16.47 -25.59
N PHE A 296 24.87 -15.39 -25.95
CA PHE A 296 25.97 -15.44 -26.88
C PHE A 296 27.28 -15.39 -26.10
N LYS A 297 28.05 -16.52 -26.15
CA LYS A 297 29.42 -16.54 -25.64
C LYS A 297 30.36 -15.96 -26.71
N TRP A 298 31.34 -15.19 -26.26
CA TRP A 298 32.40 -14.74 -27.13
C TRP A 298 33.52 -15.80 -27.16
N VAL A 299 33.74 -16.43 -28.31
CA VAL A 299 34.73 -17.49 -28.52
C VAL A 299 35.45 -17.20 -29.81
N ASP A 300 36.78 -17.09 -29.77
CA ASP A 300 37.64 -16.88 -30.94
C ASP A 300 37.18 -15.75 -31.89
N GLY A 301 36.77 -14.62 -31.32
CA GLY A 301 36.31 -13.44 -32.09
C GLY A 301 34.89 -13.56 -32.66
N LYS A 302 34.14 -14.61 -32.31
CA LYS A 302 32.79 -14.89 -32.84
C LYS A 302 31.77 -15.03 -31.73
N ALA A 303 30.51 -14.73 -32.06
CA ALA A 303 29.37 -14.96 -31.20
C ALA A 303 28.92 -16.42 -31.31
N LYS A 304 29.02 -17.18 -30.23
CA LYS A 304 28.55 -18.58 -30.16
C LYS A 304 27.25 -18.63 -29.38
N LYS A 305 26.17 -18.96 -30.07
CA LYS A 305 24.84 -19.14 -29.47
C LYS A 305 24.82 -20.35 -28.53
N THR A 306 24.54 -20.14 -27.25
CA THR A 306 24.57 -21.20 -26.24
C THR A 306 23.20 -21.23 -25.52
N PRO A 307 22.51 -22.38 -25.54
CA PRO A 307 21.26 -22.52 -24.80
C PRO A 307 21.53 -22.49 -23.31
N VAL A 308 20.63 -21.80 -22.56
CA VAL A 308 20.71 -21.67 -21.11
C VAL A 308 19.38 -21.96 -20.46
N THR A 309 19.43 -22.42 -19.21
CA THR A 309 18.23 -22.46 -18.35
C THR A 309 18.30 -21.30 -17.40
N LEU A 310 17.25 -20.50 -17.41
CA LEU A 310 17.12 -19.35 -16.50
C LEU A 310 16.44 -19.77 -15.21
N GLY A 311 16.87 -19.17 -14.09
CA GLY A 311 16.19 -19.17 -12.82
C GLY A 311 15.40 -17.89 -12.60
N PHE A 312 15.66 -17.22 -11.46
CA PHE A 312 14.98 -15.96 -11.14
C PHE A 312 15.44 -14.80 -12.03
N ASN A 313 14.54 -13.84 -12.19
CA ASN A 313 14.79 -12.59 -12.92
C ASN A 313 14.20 -11.43 -12.10
N ASP A 314 15.04 -10.48 -11.73
CA ASP A 314 14.63 -9.29 -10.96
C ASP A 314 14.33 -8.05 -11.84
N GLY A 315 14.47 -8.22 -13.16
CA GLY A 315 14.30 -7.17 -14.17
C GLY A 315 15.59 -6.44 -14.53
N THR A 316 16.67 -6.63 -13.77
CA THR A 316 18.02 -6.10 -14.05
C THR A 316 18.99 -7.23 -14.35
N HIS A 317 18.90 -8.30 -13.58
CA HIS A 317 19.72 -9.50 -13.71
C HIS A 317 18.83 -10.73 -13.87
N ALA A 318 19.38 -11.72 -14.57
CA ALA A 318 18.80 -13.05 -14.69
C ALA A 318 19.77 -14.09 -14.10
N GLU A 319 19.23 -15.04 -13.37
CA GLU A 319 19.96 -16.18 -12.83
C GLU A 319 20.17 -17.22 -13.93
N LEU A 320 21.38 -17.73 -14.04
CA LEU A 320 21.76 -18.82 -14.92
C LEU A 320 21.88 -20.12 -14.11
N LEU A 321 21.00 -21.08 -14.40
CA LEU A 321 21.04 -22.40 -13.76
C LEU A 321 21.97 -23.36 -14.50
N THR A 322 21.97 -23.30 -15.82
CA THR A 322 22.81 -24.20 -16.69
C THR A 322 23.24 -23.49 -17.97
N GLY A 323 24.27 -24.01 -18.63
CA GLY A 323 24.71 -23.63 -19.98
C GLY A 323 25.97 -22.75 -20.01
N VAL A 324 26.30 -22.03 -18.93
CA VAL A 324 27.48 -21.17 -18.82
C VAL A 324 28.13 -21.26 -17.47
N GLY A 325 29.43 -21.03 -17.43
CA GLY A 325 30.24 -20.94 -16.19
C GLY A 325 30.54 -19.48 -15.80
N PRO A 326 31.12 -19.27 -14.59
CA PRO A 326 31.42 -17.93 -14.08
C PRO A 326 32.48 -17.18 -14.91
N ASP A 327 33.38 -17.90 -15.59
CA ASP A 327 34.46 -17.29 -16.35
C ASP A 327 34.12 -17.10 -17.85
N ASP A 328 32.97 -17.57 -18.29
CA ASP A 328 32.55 -17.48 -19.70
C ASP A 328 32.28 -15.99 -20.07
N PRO A 329 32.95 -15.49 -21.14
CA PRO A 329 32.67 -14.14 -21.61
C PRO A 329 31.33 -14.14 -22.40
N ILE A 330 30.36 -13.36 -21.92
CA ILE A 330 29.02 -13.25 -22.50
C ILE A 330 28.85 -11.88 -23.14
N LEU A 331 28.41 -11.89 -24.39
CA LEU A 331 28.06 -10.68 -25.14
C LEU A 331 26.76 -10.13 -24.67
N LEU A 332 26.67 -8.78 -24.56
CA LEU A 332 25.45 -8.05 -24.25
C LEU A 332 24.88 -7.43 -25.53
N PRO A 333 24.09 -8.17 -26.31
CA PRO A 333 23.57 -7.67 -27.58
C PRO A 333 22.59 -6.49 -27.38
N GLY A 334 21.91 -6.41 -26.24
CA GLY A 334 20.85 -5.44 -25.99
C GLY A 334 19.73 -5.57 -27.05
N LYS A 335 19.50 -4.49 -27.81
CA LYS A 335 18.49 -4.49 -28.91
C LYS A 335 19.04 -4.99 -30.26
N ARG A 336 20.30 -5.40 -30.34
CA ARG A 336 20.92 -5.87 -31.57
C ARG A 336 20.63 -7.38 -31.78
N VAL A 337 20.44 -7.77 -33.03
CA VAL A 337 20.26 -9.18 -33.40
C VAL A 337 21.63 -9.72 -33.75
N LEU A 338 22.07 -10.72 -33.00
CA LEU A 338 23.28 -11.51 -33.34
C LEU A 338 22.88 -12.87 -33.90
N THR A 339 23.71 -13.38 -34.79
CA THR A 339 23.56 -14.75 -35.33
C THR A 339 24.70 -15.64 -34.86
N ASP A 340 24.44 -16.94 -34.80
CA ASP A 340 25.48 -17.92 -34.43
C ASP A 340 26.65 -17.87 -35.40
N GLY A 341 27.88 -17.89 -34.88
CA GLY A 341 29.12 -17.81 -35.66
C GLY A 341 29.46 -16.40 -36.20
N GLN A 342 28.67 -15.37 -35.91
CA GLN A 342 28.93 -14.02 -36.41
C GLN A 342 30.22 -13.43 -35.81
N PRO A 343 31.15 -12.89 -36.64
CA PRO A 343 32.30 -12.15 -36.15
C PRO A 343 31.86 -10.87 -35.40
N VAL A 344 32.41 -10.66 -34.21
CA VAL A 344 32.09 -9.49 -33.37
C VAL A 344 33.34 -8.92 -32.72
N GLN A 345 33.43 -7.59 -32.64
CA GLN A 345 34.44 -6.91 -31.84
C GLN A 345 33.86 -6.65 -30.45
N THR A 346 34.66 -6.89 -29.42
CA THR A 346 34.26 -6.63 -28.04
C THR A 346 34.66 -5.24 -27.62
N THR A 347 33.75 -4.55 -26.92
CA THR A 347 34.07 -3.35 -26.15
C THR A 347 34.07 -3.72 -24.65
N PRO A 348 35.05 -3.20 -23.86
CA PRO A 348 35.12 -3.50 -22.44
C PRO A 348 33.92 -2.99 -21.66
#